data_f0cb1b80294dc0cd2a6594937ff58c50
#
_entry.id   f0cb1b80294dc0cd2a6594937ff58c50
#
_cell.length_a   1.000
_cell.length_b   1.000
_cell.length_c   1.000
_cell.angle_alpha   90.00
_cell.angle_beta   90.00
_cell.angle_gamma   90.00
#
_symmetry.space_group_name_H-M   'P 1'
#
loop_
_entity.id
_entity.type
_entity.pdbx_description
1 polymer ?
#
loop_
_entity_poly.entity_id
_entity_poly.type
_entity_poly.pdbx_seq_one_letter_code
_entity_poly.pdbx_strand_id
1 'polypeptide(L)'
;IEGYASLLQDHQQSQEEQDAYIEKILFNTRRLSTLIGNILLLSKISAQSIRPQRVSYRLDEQVRQAIVALEQKWTEKDIDFDIELDEIEYSGYGSLLIHVWTNLIDNAIKFDPHGGMISMRMRAENDPVTFTIEDDGPGIPAGDEERIFHKFYQSDNSREMNGNGLGLALAQQIVELSGGTISVENLPAAGCRFTVKLPIVAKE
;
A
#
# COMPACT_ATOMS: atom_id res chain seq x y z
N ILE A 1 -0.34 -2.05 -24.04
CA ILE A 1 -0.08 -3.48 -24.31
C ILE A 1 -0.14 -3.74 -25.81
N GLU A 2 -1.27 -3.50 -26.47
CA GLU A 2 -1.45 -3.74 -27.90
C GLU A 2 -0.34 -3.13 -28.77
N GLY A 3 0.01 -1.86 -28.54
CA GLY A 3 1.07 -1.19 -29.31
C GLY A 3 2.42 -1.90 -29.23
N TYR A 4 2.85 -2.34 -28.04
CA TYR A 4 4.10 -3.11 -27.89
C TYR A 4 4.01 -4.52 -28.50
N ALA A 5 2.83 -5.16 -28.38
CA ALA A 5 2.60 -6.46 -29.01
C ALA A 5 2.64 -6.36 -30.55
N SER A 6 2.11 -5.27 -31.13
CA SER A 6 2.20 -5.01 -32.57
C SER A 6 3.64 -4.74 -33.03
N LEU A 7 4.44 -4.02 -32.21
CA LEU A 7 5.86 -3.80 -32.50
C LEU A 7 6.66 -5.12 -32.48
N LEU A 8 6.32 -6.08 -31.62
CA LEU A 8 6.94 -7.39 -31.57
C LEU A 8 6.64 -8.26 -32.81
N GLN A 9 5.59 -7.97 -33.58
CA GLN A 9 5.28 -8.66 -34.83
C GLN A 9 6.16 -8.18 -35.99
N ASP A 10 6.81 -7.04 -35.84
CA ASP A 10 7.76 -6.52 -36.81
C ASP A 10 9.13 -7.17 -36.54
N HIS A 11 9.51 -8.13 -37.37
CA HIS A 11 10.73 -8.95 -37.25
C HIS A 11 12.05 -8.18 -37.51
N GLN A 12 12.03 -6.88 -37.68
CA GLN A 12 13.22 -6.07 -37.97
C GLN A 12 13.91 -5.54 -36.70
N GLN A 13 13.42 -5.89 -35.48
CA GLN A 13 13.92 -5.39 -34.22
C GLN A 13 15.02 -6.24 -33.61
N SER A 14 15.94 -5.59 -32.89
CA SER A 14 16.97 -6.28 -32.13
C SER A 14 16.37 -7.09 -30.96
N GLN A 15 17.10 -8.11 -30.50
CA GLN A 15 16.70 -8.90 -29.33
C GLN A 15 16.48 -8.01 -28.08
N GLU A 16 17.34 -6.99 -27.89
CA GLU A 16 17.23 -6.04 -26.77
C GLU A 16 15.92 -5.23 -26.82
N GLU A 17 15.50 -4.79 -28.03
CA GLU A 17 14.23 -4.08 -28.20
C GLU A 17 13.04 -4.99 -27.94
N GLN A 18 13.09 -6.23 -28.39
CA GLN A 18 12.05 -7.22 -28.14
C GLN A 18 11.90 -7.50 -26.65
N ASP A 19 13.00 -7.71 -25.94
CA ASP A 19 13.01 -7.94 -24.49
C ASP A 19 12.44 -6.71 -23.73
N ALA A 20 12.81 -5.50 -24.14
CA ALA A 20 12.26 -4.26 -23.55
C ALA A 20 10.73 -4.13 -23.79
N TYR A 21 10.22 -4.52 -24.95
CA TYR A 21 8.77 -4.52 -25.22
C TYR A 21 8.04 -5.59 -24.41
N ILE A 22 8.61 -6.78 -24.26
CA ILE A 22 8.07 -7.85 -23.43
C ILE A 22 7.98 -7.38 -21.97
N GLU A 23 9.01 -6.76 -21.42
CA GLU A 23 8.99 -6.21 -20.06
C GLU A 23 7.88 -5.17 -19.88
N LYS A 24 7.71 -4.26 -20.84
CA LYS A 24 6.63 -3.26 -20.81
C LYS A 24 5.24 -3.90 -20.89
N ILE A 25 5.07 -4.96 -21.66
CA ILE A 25 3.82 -5.72 -21.72
C ILE A 25 3.54 -6.37 -20.36
N LEU A 26 4.50 -7.07 -19.80
CA LEU A 26 4.37 -7.75 -18.51
C LEU A 26 4.08 -6.75 -17.37
N PHE A 27 4.79 -5.61 -17.34
CA PHE A 27 4.56 -4.54 -16.37
C PHE A 27 3.11 -4.02 -16.44
N ASN A 28 2.64 -3.67 -17.64
CA ASN A 28 1.29 -3.16 -17.82
C ASN A 28 0.20 -4.21 -17.53
N THR A 29 0.47 -5.49 -17.82
CA THR A 29 -0.44 -6.59 -17.52
C THR A 29 -0.58 -6.80 -16.01
N ARG A 30 0.53 -6.81 -15.28
CA ARG A 30 0.52 -6.89 -13.80
C ARG A 30 -0.21 -5.71 -13.19
N ARG A 31 0.04 -4.49 -13.69
CA ARG A 31 -0.65 -3.28 -13.24
C ARG A 31 -2.16 -3.36 -13.44
N LEU A 32 -2.60 -3.83 -14.61
CA LEU A 32 -4.03 -4.02 -14.92
C LEU A 32 -4.67 -5.07 -14.00
N SER A 33 -4.00 -6.19 -13.77
CA SER A 33 -4.46 -7.24 -12.85
C SER A 33 -4.65 -6.71 -11.43
N THR A 34 -3.68 -5.95 -10.91
CA THR A 34 -3.77 -5.31 -9.58
C THR A 34 -4.94 -4.32 -9.53
N LEU A 35 -5.12 -3.51 -10.58
CA LEU A 35 -6.22 -2.54 -10.66
C LEU A 35 -7.58 -3.23 -10.62
N ILE A 36 -7.76 -4.28 -11.44
CA ILE A 36 -9.00 -5.08 -11.46
C ILE A 36 -9.26 -5.72 -10.09
N GLY A 37 -8.22 -6.32 -9.48
CA GLY A 37 -8.30 -6.90 -8.14
C GLY A 37 -8.77 -5.90 -7.09
N ASN A 38 -8.20 -4.71 -7.07
CA ASN A 38 -8.57 -3.63 -6.15
C ASN A 38 -10.00 -3.15 -6.38
N ILE A 39 -10.44 -2.97 -7.65
CA ILE A 39 -11.83 -2.58 -7.97
C ILE A 39 -12.82 -3.63 -7.49
N LEU A 40 -12.54 -4.91 -7.76
CA LEU A 40 -13.42 -6.01 -7.33
C LEU A 40 -13.49 -6.11 -5.80
N LEU A 41 -12.35 -5.94 -5.10
CA LEU A 41 -12.34 -5.97 -3.64
C LEU A 41 -13.09 -4.77 -3.05
N LEU A 42 -12.84 -3.55 -3.55
CA LEU A 42 -13.59 -2.34 -3.17
C LEU A 42 -15.09 -2.51 -3.40
N SER A 43 -15.49 -3.06 -4.54
CA SER A 43 -16.90 -3.30 -4.86
C SER A 43 -17.55 -4.29 -3.88
N LYS A 44 -16.86 -5.39 -3.54
CA LYS A 44 -17.34 -6.38 -2.60
C LYS A 44 -17.47 -5.83 -1.18
N ILE A 45 -16.53 -5.01 -0.73
CA ILE A 45 -16.58 -4.36 0.59
C ILE A 45 -17.74 -3.36 0.62
N SER A 46 -17.85 -2.47 -0.37
CA SER A 46 -18.90 -1.46 -0.46
C SER A 46 -20.32 -2.07 -0.54
N ALA A 47 -20.47 -3.19 -1.24
CA ALA A 47 -21.74 -3.91 -1.34
C ALA A 47 -22.04 -4.79 -0.11
N GLN A 48 -21.18 -4.78 0.92
CA GLN A 48 -21.27 -5.67 2.09
C GLN A 48 -21.44 -7.16 1.72
N SER A 49 -20.97 -7.53 0.52
CA SER A 49 -21.09 -8.88 -0.01
C SER A 49 -19.94 -9.80 0.44
N ILE A 50 -18.88 -9.23 1.01
CA ILE A 50 -17.80 -10.00 1.61
C ILE A 50 -18.14 -10.30 3.08
N ARG A 51 -17.96 -11.57 3.48
CA ARG A 51 -18.08 -12.01 4.88
C ARG A 51 -16.71 -12.55 5.33
N PRO A 52 -15.73 -11.69 5.60
CA PRO A 52 -14.43 -12.15 6.02
C PRO A 52 -14.55 -12.81 7.40
N GLN A 53 -13.87 -13.94 7.59
CA GLN A 53 -13.80 -14.56 8.90
C GLN A 53 -12.77 -13.82 9.77
N ARG A 54 -13.15 -13.56 11.03
CA ARG A 54 -12.19 -13.12 12.03
C ARG A 54 -11.36 -14.32 12.46
N VAL A 55 -10.04 -14.13 12.48
CA VAL A 55 -9.07 -15.12 12.94
C VAL A 55 -8.10 -14.46 13.89
N SER A 56 -7.53 -15.23 14.82
CA SER A 56 -6.45 -14.76 15.69
C SER A 56 -5.13 -14.98 14.97
N TYR A 57 -4.26 -13.96 14.94
CA TYR A 57 -2.94 -14.00 14.31
C TYR A 57 -2.03 -12.92 14.86
N ARG A 58 -0.74 -13.07 14.64
CA ARG A 58 0.29 -12.08 14.99
C ARG A 58 0.23 -10.91 13.98
N LEU A 59 -0.21 -9.76 14.46
CA LEU A 59 -0.37 -8.55 13.62
C LEU A 59 0.98 -7.97 13.20
N ASP A 60 1.94 -7.94 14.11
CA ASP A 60 3.32 -7.52 13.85
C ASP A 60 3.99 -8.39 12.78
N GLU A 61 3.77 -9.69 12.83
CA GLU A 61 4.31 -10.63 11.83
C GLU A 61 3.70 -10.38 10.44
N GLN A 62 2.41 -10.03 10.39
CA GLN A 62 1.76 -9.68 9.13
C GLN A 62 2.35 -8.41 8.51
N VAL A 63 2.71 -7.40 9.31
CA VAL A 63 3.42 -6.20 8.82
C VAL A 63 4.80 -6.59 8.29
N ARG A 64 5.56 -7.44 9.01
CA ARG A 64 6.86 -7.94 8.53
C ARG A 64 6.75 -8.67 7.20
N GLN A 65 5.73 -9.50 7.03
CA GLN A 65 5.46 -10.18 5.76
C GLN A 65 5.16 -9.19 4.62
N ALA A 66 4.46 -8.09 4.89
CA ALA A 66 4.21 -7.05 3.90
C ALA A 66 5.50 -6.32 3.47
N ILE A 67 6.44 -6.09 4.40
CA ILE A 67 7.76 -5.52 4.10
C ILE A 67 8.54 -6.45 3.18
N VAL A 68 8.63 -7.74 3.54
CA VAL A 68 9.34 -8.76 2.74
C VAL A 68 8.72 -8.91 1.35
N ALA A 69 7.40 -8.86 1.22
CA ALA A 69 6.72 -8.94 -0.07
C ALA A 69 7.07 -7.79 -1.04
N LEU A 70 7.63 -6.69 -0.52
CA LEU A 70 8.05 -5.52 -1.29
C LEU A 70 9.58 -5.40 -1.42
N GLU A 71 10.33 -6.47 -1.07
CA GLU A 71 11.80 -6.48 -1.01
C GLU A 71 12.47 -5.91 -2.26
N GLN A 72 12.05 -6.35 -3.44
CA GLN A 72 12.62 -5.85 -4.68
C GLN A 72 12.53 -4.31 -4.78
N LYS A 73 11.39 -3.73 -4.41
CA LYS A 73 11.14 -2.29 -4.56
C LYS A 73 11.98 -1.45 -3.61
N TRP A 74 12.06 -1.83 -2.34
CA TRP A 74 12.84 -1.06 -1.38
C TRP A 74 14.35 -1.29 -1.55
N THR A 75 14.79 -2.47 -2.02
CA THR A 75 16.19 -2.73 -2.39
C THR A 75 16.60 -1.89 -3.61
N GLU A 76 15.77 -1.83 -4.66
CA GLU A 76 16.04 -0.99 -5.86
C GLU A 76 16.15 0.50 -5.53
N LYS A 77 15.50 0.95 -4.46
CA LYS A 77 15.53 2.35 -3.99
C LYS A 77 16.52 2.61 -2.85
N ASP A 78 17.22 1.59 -2.38
CA ASP A 78 18.18 1.68 -1.26
C ASP A 78 17.52 2.26 0.01
N ILE A 79 16.29 1.82 0.32
CA ILE A 79 15.52 2.30 1.47
C ILE A 79 15.98 1.60 2.73
N ASP A 80 16.28 2.39 3.76
CA ASP A 80 16.50 1.91 5.12
C ASP A 80 15.21 1.88 5.94
N PHE A 81 15.14 0.97 6.90
CA PHE A 81 13.98 0.80 7.78
C PHE A 81 14.34 0.95 9.25
N ASP A 82 13.56 1.74 9.98
CA ASP A 82 13.57 1.81 11.44
C ASP A 82 12.25 1.20 11.97
N ILE A 83 12.31 -0.04 12.48
CA ILE A 83 11.12 -0.85 12.77
C ILE A 83 11.04 -1.21 14.25
N GLU A 84 9.99 -0.74 14.92
CA GLU A 84 9.64 -1.14 16.28
C GLU A 84 8.18 -1.61 16.34
N LEU A 85 7.97 -2.90 16.32
CA LEU A 85 6.65 -3.52 16.34
C LEU A 85 6.51 -4.38 17.60
N ASP A 86 5.58 -4.00 18.47
CA ASP A 86 5.20 -4.84 19.62
C ASP A 86 4.61 -6.16 19.13
N GLU A 87 4.84 -7.23 19.87
CA GLU A 87 4.24 -8.55 19.59
C GLU A 87 2.76 -8.52 19.97
N ILE A 88 1.88 -8.47 18.96
CA ILE A 88 0.44 -8.33 19.16
C ILE A 88 -0.32 -9.50 18.55
N GLU A 89 -1.00 -10.29 19.40
CA GLU A 89 -2.02 -11.22 18.91
C GLU A 89 -3.33 -10.46 18.70
N TYR A 90 -3.78 -10.41 17.45
CA TYR A 90 -4.95 -9.64 17.05
C TYR A 90 -6.05 -10.55 16.47
N SER A 91 -7.30 -10.33 16.89
CA SER A 91 -8.47 -11.01 16.34
C SER A 91 -9.17 -10.13 15.32
N GLY A 92 -8.99 -10.41 14.04
CA GLY A 92 -9.49 -9.55 12.97
C GLY A 92 -9.50 -10.19 11.59
N TYR A 93 -9.72 -9.36 10.59
CA TYR A 93 -9.81 -9.77 9.19
C TYR A 93 -8.42 -9.83 8.53
N GLY A 94 -7.58 -10.81 8.94
CA GLY A 94 -6.20 -10.91 8.50
C GLY A 94 -6.02 -10.92 6.98
N SER A 95 -6.91 -11.61 6.24
CA SER A 95 -6.89 -11.64 4.79
C SER A 95 -7.16 -10.28 4.11
N LEU A 96 -7.75 -9.33 4.83
CA LEU A 96 -7.99 -7.97 4.34
C LEU A 96 -6.91 -7.01 4.85
N LEU A 97 -6.54 -7.10 6.13
CA LEU A 97 -5.58 -6.17 6.73
C LEU A 97 -4.19 -6.24 6.08
N ILE A 98 -3.79 -7.37 5.51
CA ILE A 98 -2.55 -7.46 4.72
C ILE A 98 -2.52 -6.45 3.57
N HIS A 99 -3.65 -6.13 2.95
CA HIS A 99 -3.74 -5.12 1.90
C HIS A 99 -3.53 -3.70 2.44
N VAL A 100 -3.91 -3.43 3.69
CA VAL A 100 -3.64 -2.14 4.34
C VAL A 100 -2.13 -1.92 4.46
N TRP A 101 -1.44 -2.88 5.08
CA TRP A 101 0.01 -2.79 5.28
C TRP A 101 0.76 -2.69 3.97
N THR A 102 0.44 -3.56 3.01
CA THR A 102 1.08 -3.55 1.68
C THR A 102 0.87 -2.21 0.96
N ASN A 103 -0.33 -1.62 1.01
CA ASN A 103 -0.59 -0.33 0.37
C ASN A 103 0.13 0.83 1.04
N LEU A 104 0.18 0.87 2.38
CA LEU A 104 0.87 1.93 3.12
C LEU A 104 2.38 1.84 2.92
N ILE A 105 2.96 0.64 3.02
CA ILE A 105 4.40 0.41 2.83
C ILE A 105 4.79 0.68 1.37
N ASP A 106 4.01 0.22 0.40
CA ASP A 106 4.26 0.49 -1.03
C ASP A 106 4.20 2.00 -1.35
N ASN A 107 3.30 2.74 -0.72
CA ASN A 107 3.24 4.19 -0.85
C ASN A 107 4.47 4.87 -0.22
N ALA A 108 4.86 4.49 0.99
CA ALA A 108 6.05 5.02 1.62
C ALA A 108 7.29 4.78 0.74
N ILE A 109 7.55 3.54 0.31
CA ILE A 109 8.66 3.21 -0.61
C ILE A 109 8.59 4.05 -1.89
N LYS A 110 7.38 4.21 -2.45
CA LYS A 110 7.18 4.91 -3.72
C LYS A 110 7.55 6.39 -3.64
N PHE A 111 7.14 7.08 -2.57
CA PHE A 111 7.30 8.53 -2.43
C PHE A 111 8.57 8.93 -1.68
N ASP A 112 9.18 8.02 -0.95
CA ASP A 112 10.47 8.24 -0.31
C ASP A 112 11.57 8.53 -1.33
N PRO A 113 12.57 9.39 -1.04
CA PRO A 113 13.74 9.56 -1.90
C PRO A 113 14.57 8.27 -1.97
N HIS A 114 15.44 8.16 -2.95
CA HIS A 114 16.46 7.10 -2.98
C HIS A 114 17.40 7.24 -1.79
N GLY A 115 17.65 6.16 -1.06
CA GLY A 115 18.46 6.17 0.17
C GLY A 115 17.72 6.81 1.36
N GLY A 116 16.39 6.91 1.32
CA GLY A 116 15.58 7.45 2.40
C GLY A 116 15.33 6.46 3.52
N MET A 117 14.64 6.91 4.57
CA MET A 117 14.35 6.15 5.79
C MET A 117 12.85 6.02 6.01
N ILE A 118 12.35 4.80 6.11
CA ILE A 118 10.97 4.54 6.49
C ILE A 118 10.91 4.06 7.93
N SER A 119 10.22 4.81 8.79
CA SER A 119 10.03 4.44 10.19
C SER A 119 8.67 3.80 10.40
N MET A 120 8.63 2.66 11.09
CA MET A 120 7.39 1.96 11.43
C MET A 120 7.31 1.65 12.91
N ARG A 121 6.19 1.97 13.53
CA ARG A 121 5.92 1.69 14.94
C ARG A 121 4.57 1.02 15.10
N MET A 122 4.49 0.00 15.95
CA MET A 122 3.24 -0.62 16.36
C MET A 122 3.21 -0.74 17.87
N ARG A 123 2.15 -0.26 18.49
CA ARG A 123 1.97 -0.23 19.95
C ARG A 123 0.57 -0.68 20.33
N ALA A 124 0.49 -1.39 21.46
CA ALA A 124 -0.76 -1.85 22.08
C ALA A 124 -0.75 -1.55 23.58
N GLU A 125 -0.46 -0.31 23.95
CA GLU A 125 -0.44 0.09 25.36
C GLU A 125 -1.83 0.08 25.99
N ASN A 126 -2.87 0.26 25.17
CA ASN A 126 -4.28 0.20 25.50
C ASN A 126 -5.08 -0.12 24.23
N ASP A 127 -6.44 -0.11 24.32
CA ASP A 127 -7.29 -0.07 23.12
C ASP A 127 -7.34 1.37 22.58
N PRO A 128 -7.05 1.63 21.29
CA PRO A 128 -6.79 0.70 20.18
C PRO A 128 -5.31 0.31 19.98
N VAL A 129 -5.04 -0.76 19.20
CA VAL A 129 -3.73 -0.97 18.60
C VAL A 129 -3.45 0.17 17.62
N THR A 130 -2.30 0.81 17.76
CA THR A 130 -1.88 1.90 16.89
C THR A 130 -0.67 1.46 16.05
N PHE A 131 -0.78 1.59 14.74
CA PHE A 131 0.33 1.43 13.79
C PHE A 131 0.61 2.78 13.13
N THR A 132 1.88 3.17 13.09
CA THR A 132 2.34 4.35 12.33
C THR A 132 3.41 3.95 11.33
N ILE A 133 3.38 4.62 10.17
CA ILE A 133 4.43 4.56 9.16
C ILE A 133 4.77 5.99 8.73
N GLU A 134 6.04 6.32 8.71
CA GLU A 134 6.60 7.63 8.36
C GLU A 134 7.56 7.46 7.18
N ASP A 135 7.52 8.39 6.24
CA ASP A 135 8.43 8.49 5.11
C ASP A 135 9.09 9.88 5.07
N ASP A 136 10.22 9.99 4.38
CA ASP A 136 10.96 11.22 4.14
C ASP A 136 10.58 11.89 2.79
N GLY A 137 9.45 11.52 2.23
CA GLY A 137 8.96 11.98 0.95
C GLY A 137 8.57 13.46 0.91
N PRO A 138 7.94 13.91 -0.18
CA PRO A 138 7.55 15.32 -0.34
C PRO A 138 6.36 15.75 0.54
N GLY A 139 5.77 14.81 1.30
CA GLY A 139 4.54 15.05 2.04
C GLY A 139 3.30 15.15 1.13
N ILE A 140 2.20 15.57 1.72
CA ILE A 140 0.90 15.71 1.08
C ILE A 140 0.61 17.19 0.84
N PRO A 141 0.18 17.60 -0.37
CA PRO A 141 -0.24 18.98 -0.61
C PRO A 141 -1.32 19.42 0.37
N ALA A 142 -1.20 20.64 0.89
CA ALA A 142 -2.15 21.18 1.85
C ALA A 142 -3.59 21.16 1.32
N GLY A 143 -4.50 20.59 2.10
CA GLY A 143 -5.92 20.43 1.72
C GLY A 143 -6.23 19.14 0.96
N ASP A 144 -5.25 18.28 0.73
CA ASP A 144 -5.44 16.99 0.07
C ASP A 144 -5.48 15.80 1.07
N GLU A 145 -5.32 16.06 2.38
CA GLU A 145 -5.21 15.04 3.42
C GLU A 145 -6.42 14.10 3.47
N GLU A 146 -7.61 14.62 3.19
CA GLU A 146 -8.83 13.79 3.07
C GLU A 146 -8.97 13.22 1.66
N ARG A 147 -8.55 13.97 0.64
CA ARG A 147 -8.75 13.62 -0.77
C ARG A 147 -7.90 12.45 -1.23
N ILE A 148 -6.73 12.23 -0.61
CA ILE A 148 -5.85 11.09 -0.95
C ILE A 148 -6.52 9.73 -0.72
N PHE A 149 -7.57 9.66 0.10
CA PHE A 149 -8.37 8.46 0.32
C PHE A 149 -9.53 8.30 -0.69
N HIS A 150 -9.78 9.29 -1.55
CA HIS A 150 -10.79 9.16 -2.61
C HIS A 150 -10.31 8.23 -3.71
N LYS A 151 -11.26 7.43 -4.24
CA LYS A 151 -10.98 6.50 -5.35
C LYS A 151 -10.47 7.27 -6.57
N PHE A 152 -9.39 6.76 -7.18
CA PHE A 152 -8.73 7.33 -8.36
C PHE A 152 -8.07 8.71 -8.15
N TYR A 153 -8.02 9.18 -6.91
CA TYR A 153 -7.32 10.42 -6.63
C TYR A 153 -5.80 10.23 -6.76
N GLN A 154 -5.16 11.18 -7.41
CA GLN A 154 -3.71 11.30 -7.56
C GLN A 154 -3.35 12.78 -7.54
N SER A 155 -2.40 13.18 -6.70
CA SER A 155 -1.82 14.51 -6.78
C SER A 155 -0.99 14.64 -8.06
N ASP A 156 -0.71 15.87 -8.50
CA ASP A 156 0.05 16.09 -9.74
C ASP A 156 1.43 15.43 -9.70
N ASN A 157 2.09 15.46 -8.55
CA ASN A 157 3.37 14.76 -8.33
C ASN A 157 3.26 13.23 -8.38
N SER A 158 2.09 12.67 -8.06
CA SER A 158 1.89 11.21 -8.02
C SER A 158 1.52 10.60 -9.37
N ARG A 159 1.09 11.42 -10.34
CA ARG A 159 0.74 10.96 -11.70
C ARG A 159 1.93 10.39 -12.46
N GLU A 160 3.13 10.95 -12.25
CA GLU A 160 4.37 10.48 -12.86
C GLU A 160 4.85 9.14 -12.26
N MET A 161 4.43 8.80 -11.05
CA MET A 161 4.91 7.64 -10.28
C MET A 161 4.04 6.37 -10.40
N ASN A 162 3.33 6.18 -11.51
CA ASN A 162 2.66 4.92 -11.87
C ASN A 162 1.64 4.34 -10.84
N GLY A 163 0.98 5.16 -10.04
CA GLY A 163 -0.12 4.72 -9.18
C GLY A 163 -1.43 4.53 -9.95
N ASN A 164 -2.44 3.93 -9.32
CA ASN A 164 -3.82 3.84 -9.84
C ASN A 164 -4.84 4.55 -8.94
N GLY A 165 -4.42 5.18 -7.84
CA GLY A 165 -5.27 5.95 -6.93
C GLY A 165 -6.32 5.12 -6.19
N LEU A 166 -6.11 3.80 -6.05
CA LEU A 166 -7.04 2.90 -5.36
C LEU A 166 -6.50 2.33 -4.05
N GLY A 167 -5.17 2.35 -3.84
CA GLY A 167 -4.55 1.71 -2.70
C GLY A 167 -4.98 2.30 -1.35
N LEU A 168 -4.93 3.63 -1.21
CA LEU A 168 -5.35 4.31 0.03
C LEU A 168 -6.85 4.24 0.25
N ALA A 169 -7.67 4.35 -0.81
CA ALA A 169 -9.11 4.17 -0.71
C ALA A 169 -9.48 2.75 -0.24
N LEU A 170 -8.75 1.74 -0.71
CA LEU A 170 -8.91 0.35 -0.27
C LEU A 170 -8.46 0.19 1.20
N ALA A 171 -7.32 0.74 1.57
CA ALA A 171 -6.83 0.70 2.95
C ALA A 171 -7.85 1.33 3.91
N GLN A 172 -8.38 2.51 3.59
CA GLN A 172 -9.40 3.17 4.41
C GLN A 172 -10.64 2.29 4.58
N GLN A 173 -11.22 1.76 3.50
CA GLN A 173 -12.42 0.92 3.59
C GLN A 173 -12.21 -0.37 4.40
N ILE A 174 -11.02 -0.98 4.32
CA ILE A 174 -10.69 -2.17 5.13
C ILE A 174 -10.55 -1.81 6.61
N VAL A 175 -9.90 -0.70 6.92
CA VAL A 175 -9.75 -0.21 8.30
C VAL A 175 -11.11 0.13 8.90
N GLU A 176 -11.97 0.85 8.18
CA GLU A 176 -13.35 1.16 8.59
C GLU A 176 -14.20 -0.11 8.81
N LEU A 177 -14.10 -1.09 7.90
CA LEU A 177 -14.75 -2.40 8.06
C LEU A 177 -14.27 -3.14 9.33
N SER A 178 -13.03 -2.92 9.72
CA SER A 178 -12.44 -3.48 10.96
C SER A 178 -12.83 -2.69 12.22
N GLY A 179 -13.61 -1.61 12.08
CA GLY A 179 -14.01 -0.71 13.16
C GLY A 179 -12.92 0.28 13.60
N GLY A 180 -11.87 0.40 12.79
CA GLY A 180 -10.74 1.29 13.04
C GLY A 180 -10.81 2.63 12.33
N THR A 181 -9.72 3.39 12.42
CA THR A 181 -9.53 4.67 11.72
C THR A 181 -8.16 4.73 11.07
N ILE A 182 -8.08 5.45 9.95
CA ILE A 182 -6.81 5.79 9.29
C ILE A 182 -6.75 7.31 9.11
N SER A 183 -5.60 7.89 9.37
CA SER A 183 -5.34 9.31 9.18
C SER A 183 -3.94 9.53 8.64
N VAL A 184 -3.69 10.74 8.17
CA VAL A 184 -2.38 11.18 7.68
C VAL A 184 -2.10 12.59 8.17
N GLU A 185 -0.83 12.88 8.40
CA GLU A 185 -0.32 14.21 8.72
C GLU A 185 1.05 14.42 8.09
N ASN A 186 1.35 15.66 7.69
CA ASN A 186 2.69 16.02 7.25
C ASN A 186 3.62 16.16 8.44
N LEU A 187 4.86 15.70 8.29
CA LEU A 187 5.90 15.87 9.29
C LEU A 187 6.54 17.27 9.19
N PRO A 188 7.03 17.85 10.31
CA PRO A 188 7.59 19.21 10.30
C PRO A 188 8.81 19.40 9.41
N ALA A 189 9.63 18.39 9.21
CA ALA A 189 10.87 18.47 8.42
C ALA A 189 10.59 18.14 6.96
N ALA A 190 10.10 16.96 6.69
CA ALA A 190 9.73 16.44 5.36
C ALA A 190 8.90 15.17 5.55
N GLY A 191 8.22 14.73 4.49
CA GLY A 191 7.46 13.48 4.50
C GLY A 191 6.11 13.55 5.19
N CYS A 192 5.52 12.38 5.38
CA CYS A 192 4.24 12.27 6.06
C CYS A 192 4.21 11.05 7.01
N ARG A 193 3.25 11.08 7.92
CA ARG A 193 2.93 9.98 8.82
C ARG A 193 1.52 9.50 8.54
N PHE A 194 1.37 8.23 8.20
CA PHE A 194 0.09 7.55 8.26
C PHE A 194 -0.08 6.88 9.62
N THR A 195 -1.28 7.01 10.19
CA THR A 195 -1.65 6.37 11.46
C THR A 195 -2.89 5.52 11.26
N VAL A 196 -2.79 4.23 11.59
CA VAL A 196 -3.91 3.28 11.62
C VAL A 196 -4.19 2.91 13.07
N LYS A 197 -5.45 3.01 13.49
CA LYS A 197 -5.92 2.58 14.80
C LYS A 197 -6.95 1.47 14.64
N LEU A 198 -6.72 0.33 15.27
CA LEU A 198 -7.60 -0.84 15.21
C LEU A 198 -8.10 -1.18 16.61
N PRO A 199 -9.41 -1.30 16.84
CA PRO A 199 -9.94 -1.67 18.16
C PRO A 199 -9.53 -3.11 18.51
N ILE A 200 -9.14 -3.32 19.77
CA ILE A 200 -8.93 -4.66 20.32
C ILE A 200 -10.31 -5.22 20.64
N VAL A 201 -10.80 -6.09 19.77
CA VAL A 201 -12.07 -6.79 20.03
C VAL A 201 -11.81 -7.89 21.02
N ALA A 202 -12.49 -7.85 22.18
CA ALA A 202 -12.41 -8.94 23.16
C ALA A 202 -12.73 -10.28 22.49
N LYS A 203 -11.97 -11.33 22.84
CA LYS A 203 -12.32 -12.71 22.46
C LYS A 203 -13.69 -13.02 23.08
N GLU A 204 -14.74 -13.24 22.26
CA GLU A 204 -15.99 -13.86 22.70
C GLU A 204 -15.78 -15.33 23.07
#